data_93615a5100c475c975ab259dcbcde956
#
_entry.id   93615a5100c475c975ab259dcbcde956
#
_cell.length_a   1.000
_cell.length_b   1.000
_cell.length_c   1.000
_cell.angle_alpha   90.00
_cell.angle_beta   90.00
_cell.angle_gamma   90.00
#
_symmetry.space_group_name_H-M   'P 1'
#
loop_
_entity.id
_entity.type
_entity.pdbx_description
1 polymer ?
#
loop_
_entity_poly.entity_id
_entity_poly.type
_entity_poly.pdbx_seq_one_letter_code
_entity_poly.pdbx_strand_id
1 'polypeptide(L)'
;ERRSLAGIPRAYQKYVGHDNNRDFYMASQAETVNMNRVLYREWFPQIVYNHHQTGPPGTVMFAPPFRDPINYVFDPLIPAGINLLGAGMHARFAAEGKRGVTMRDGSSYSTWWNGGLRTTAYFHNQIGLLTETIGSPTPSDIPFIPERQLPTGDLPFPIAPQRWHFRQSIEYSITCNLAVL
;
A
#
# COMPACT_ATOMS: atom_id res chain seq x y z
N GLU A 1 4.19 -38.79 10.78
CA GLU A 1 4.15 -37.31 10.96
C GLU A 1 4.52 -36.65 9.65
N ARG A 2 3.61 -35.83 9.05
CA ARG A 2 3.94 -34.94 7.95
C ARG A 2 4.80 -33.81 8.49
N ARG A 3 6.08 -33.80 8.15
CA ARG A 3 6.96 -32.67 8.47
C ARG A 3 6.42 -31.42 7.78
N SER A 4 6.06 -30.41 8.55
CA SER A 4 5.67 -29.10 8.02
C SER A 4 6.89 -28.44 7.39
N LEU A 5 6.73 -27.95 6.18
CA LEU A 5 7.71 -27.07 5.50
C LEU A 5 7.52 -25.60 5.89
N ALA A 6 6.59 -25.31 6.82
CA ALA A 6 6.40 -23.97 7.34
C ALA A 6 7.66 -23.53 8.11
N GLY A 7 8.18 -22.35 7.81
CA GLY A 7 9.40 -21.81 8.43
C GLY A 7 10.70 -22.14 7.69
N ILE A 8 10.68 -22.94 6.63
CA ILE A 8 11.85 -23.08 5.77
C ILE A 8 11.99 -21.81 4.90
N PRO A 9 13.16 -21.15 4.90
CA PRO A 9 13.41 -20.02 4.03
C PRO A 9 13.16 -20.40 2.55
N ARG A 10 12.39 -19.57 1.85
CA ARG A 10 12.12 -19.74 0.43
C ARG A 10 12.74 -18.59 -0.33
N ALA A 11 13.22 -18.86 -1.55
CA ALA A 11 13.54 -17.79 -2.46
C ALA A 11 12.29 -16.93 -2.72
N TYR A 12 12.42 -15.62 -2.71
CA TYR A 12 11.32 -14.70 -3.01
C TYR A 12 10.80 -14.92 -4.44
N GLN A 13 11.71 -15.14 -5.35
CA GLN A 13 11.41 -15.54 -6.72
C GLN A 13 12.20 -16.82 -7.08
N LYS A 14 11.94 -17.34 -8.29
CA LYS A 14 12.53 -18.60 -8.75
C LYS A 14 14.07 -18.67 -8.64
N TYR A 15 14.76 -17.55 -8.81
CA TYR A 15 16.23 -17.51 -8.93
C TYR A 15 16.91 -16.82 -7.75
N VAL A 16 16.22 -15.92 -7.05
CA VAL A 16 16.79 -15.04 -6.04
C VAL A 16 15.92 -15.04 -4.79
N GLY A 17 16.57 -15.17 -3.63
CA GLY A 17 15.89 -15.11 -2.34
C GLY A 17 15.55 -13.68 -1.87
N HIS A 18 16.16 -12.68 -2.50
CA HIS A 18 15.99 -11.28 -2.14
C HIS A 18 14.79 -10.65 -2.84
N ASP A 19 13.91 -10.02 -2.07
CA ASP A 19 12.74 -9.32 -2.56
C ASP A 19 13.14 -8.03 -3.30
N ASN A 20 12.69 -7.84 -4.53
CA ASN A 20 12.93 -6.61 -5.30
C ASN A 20 12.42 -5.38 -4.53
N ASN A 21 11.28 -5.48 -3.86
CA ASN A 21 10.74 -4.39 -3.03
C ASN A 21 11.47 -4.22 -1.68
N ARG A 22 12.65 -4.81 -1.53
CA ARG A 22 13.62 -4.61 -0.44
C ARG A 22 14.99 -4.21 -0.96
N ASP A 23 15.12 -3.97 -2.26
CA ASP A 23 16.39 -3.79 -2.97
C ASP A 23 16.62 -2.37 -3.51
N PHE A 24 15.63 -1.47 -3.41
CA PHE A 24 15.70 -0.16 -4.06
C PHE A 24 16.84 0.73 -3.57
N TYR A 25 17.27 0.61 -2.32
CA TYR A 25 18.44 1.33 -1.80
C TYR A 25 19.78 0.70 -2.20
N MET A 26 19.82 -0.62 -2.39
CA MET A 26 21.03 -1.37 -2.77
C MET A 26 21.20 -1.47 -4.29
N ALA A 27 20.11 -1.60 -5.00
CA ALA A 27 20.08 -1.83 -6.44
C ALA A 27 20.99 -3.00 -6.87
N SER A 28 20.91 -4.11 -6.15
CA SER A 28 21.72 -5.31 -6.39
C SER A 28 21.15 -6.22 -7.47
N GLN A 29 19.87 -6.06 -7.82
CA GLN A 29 19.17 -6.82 -8.83
C GLN A 29 18.99 -6.00 -10.10
N ALA A 30 19.08 -6.65 -11.27
CA ALA A 30 18.98 -6.00 -12.57
C ALA A 30 17.63 -5.27 -12.75
N GLU A 31 16.54 -5.86 -12.25
CA GLU A 31 15.20 -5.26 -12.26
C GLU A 31 15.18 -3.96 -11.49
N THR A 32 15.76 -3.93 -10.30
CA THR A 32 15.81 -2.72 -9.45
C THR A 32 16.68 -1.64 -10.09
N VAL A 33 17.84 -2.03 -10.67
CA VAL A 33 18.70 -1.09 -11.42
C VAL A 33 17.94 -0.44 -12.56
N ASN A 34 17.18 -1.24 -13.34
CA ASN A 34 16.39 -0.72 -14.46
C ASN A 34 15.26 0.21 -13.98
N MET A 35 14.56 -0.15 -12.92
CA MET A 35 13.51 0.70 -12.35
C MET A 35 14.08 2.02 -11.80
N ASN A 36 15.18 1.96 -11.06
CA ASN A 36 15.85 3.15 -10.54
C ASN A 36 16.32 4.08 -11.67
N ARG A 37 16.80 3.51 -12.79
CA ARG A 37 17.18 4.29 -13.96
C ARG A 37 15.99 5.07 -14.51
N VAL A 38 14.83 4.41 -14.71
CA VAL A 38 13.62 5.06 -15.22
C VAL A 38 13.13 6.14 -14.24
N LEU A 39 13.02 5.81 -12.95
CA LEU A 39 12.43 6.70 -11.94
C LEU A 39 13.30 7.91 -11.62
N TYR A 40 14.65 7.74 -11.60
CA TYR A 40 15.56 8.74 -11.02
C TYR A 40 16.56 9.34 -12.03
N ARG A 41 16.56 8.89 -13.28
CA ARG A 41 17.46 9.41 -14.33
C ARG A 41 16.79 9.76 -15.65
N GLU A 42 15.64 9.14 -15.95
CA GLU A 42 14.98 9.32 -17.25
C GLU A 42 13.66 10.08 -17.16
N TRP A 43 12.79 9.71 -16.22
CA TRP A 43 11.42 10.22 -16.16
C TRP A 43 11.17 11.25 -15.07
N PHE A 44 11.79 11.09 -13.89
CA PHE A 44 11.59 11.95 -12.72
C PHE A 44 10.10 12.18 -12.39
N PRO A 45 9.29 11.14 -12.21
CA PRO A 45 7.87 11.32 -11.93
C PRO A 45 7.68 12.04 -10.59
N GLN A 46 6.66 12.89 -10.48
CA GLN A 46 6.30 13.55 -9.23
C GLN A 46 5.67 12.56 -8.24
N ILE A 47 4.95 11.55 -8.76
CA ILE A 47 4.24 10.55 -7.97
C ILE A 47 4.64 9.16 -8.43
N VAL A 48 5.00 8.29 -7.48
CA VAL A 48 5.20 6.86 -7.68
C VAL A 48 4.11 6.12 -6.92
N TYR A 49 3.16 5.53 -7.63
CA TYR A 49 2.03 4.85 -7.03
C TYR A 49 2.15 3.33 -7.15
N ASN A 50 2.23 2.67 -6.00
CA ASN A 50 2.37 1.23 -5.87
C ASN A 50 1.04 0.60 -5.43
N HIS A 51 0.46 -0.26 -6.25
CA HIS A 51 -0.71 -1.06 -5.91
C HIS A 51 -0.29 -2.42 -5.36
N HIS A 52 -0.80 -2.78 -4.21
CA HIS A 52 -0.56 -4.05 -3.53
C HIS A 52 -1.86 -4.75 -3.15
N GLN A 53 -1.76 -6.03 -2.76
CA GLN A 53 -2.93 -6.88 -2.54
C GLN A 53 -2.88 -7.64 -1.20
N THR A 54 -2.55 -6.92 -0.13
CA THR A 54 -2.62 -7.43 1.25
C THR A 54 -3.52 -6.52 2.06
N GLY A 55 -4.83 -6.58 1.79
CA GLY A 55 -5.83 -5.80 2.53
C GLY A 55 -5.85 -6.16 4.01
N PRO A 56 -5.87 -5.17 4.94
CA PRO A 56 -5.90 -5.45 6.37
C PRO A 56 -7.20 -6.19 6.77
N PRO A 57 -7.15 -7.16 7.70
CA PRO A 57 -8.31 -7.92 8.12
C PRO A 57 -9.48 -7.04 8.58
N GLY A 58 -10.71 -7.39 8.21
CA GLY A 58 -11.91 -6.63 8.54
C GLY A 58 -12.10 -5.32 7.75
N THR A 59 -11.19 -5.02 6.84
CA THR A 59 -11.26 -3.91 5.88
C THR A 59 -11.07 -4.44 4.46
N VAL A 60 -11.23 -3.60 3.46
CA VAL A 60 -11.06 -4.01 2.05
C VAL A 60 -9.83 -3.38 1.40
N MET A 61 -9.37 -2.26 1.96
CA MET A 61 -8.22 -1.55 1.44
C MET A 61 -7.55 -0.72 2.53
N PHE A 62 -6.25 -0.60 2.46
CA PHE A 62 -5.48 0.47 3.07
C PHE A 62 -5.17 1.53 2.01
N ALA A 63 -5.30 2.80 2.36
CA ALA A 63 -4.85 3.94 1.56
C ALA A 63 -4.16 4.97 2.46
N PRO A 64 -3.23 5.80 1.96
CA PRO A 64 -2.62 6.87 2.76
C PRO A 64 -3.69 7.74 3.43
N PRO A 65 -3.35 8.48 4.49
CA PRO A 65 -2.03 8.69 5.10
C PRO A 65 -1.45 7.46 5.80
N PHE A 66 -0.10 7.45 5.89
CA PHE A 66 0.61 6.41 6.65
C PHE A 66 0.67 6.75 8.13
N ARG A 67 0.98 5.74 8.95
CA ARG A 67 1.15 5.92 10.40
C ARG A 67 2.44 6.63 10.75
N ASP A 68 2.48 7.22 11.91
CA ASP A 68 3.70 7.75 12.52
C ASP A 68 4.63 6.63 13.03
N PRO A 69 5.95 6.92 13.18
CA PRO A 69 6.60 8.17 12.82
C PRO A 69 6.95 8.24 11.33
N ILE A 70 6.93 9.45 10.76
CA ILE A 70 7.54 9.70 9.46
C ILE A 70 9.06 9.78 9.63
N ASN A 71 9.81 9.54 8.56
CA ASN A 71 11.26 9.74 8.60
C ASN A 71 11.58 11.23 8.48
N TYR A 72 12.29 11.77 9.45
CA TYR A 72 12.54 13.20 9.60
C TYR A 72 13.52 13.82 8.60
N VAL A 73 14.16 13.00 7.76
CA VAL A 73 15.07 13.51 6.71
C VAL A 73 14.35 13.87 5.41
N PHE A 74 13.05 13.59 5.31
CA PHE A 74 12.28 13.97 4.13
C PHE A 74 12.03 15.48 4.08
N ASP A 75 12.01 16.02 2.85
CA ASP A 75 11.46 17.35 2.65
C ASP A 75 10.02 17.40 3.18
N PRO A 76 9.64 18.45 3.95
CA PRO A 76 8.29 18.57 4.52
C PRO A 76 7.14 18.52 3.50
N LEU A 77 7.40 18.84 2.25
CA LEU A 77 6.41 18.74 1.17
C LEU A 77 6.05 17.28 0.84
N ILE A 78 6.93 16.31 1.13
CA ILE A 78 6.65 14.90 0.88
C ILE A 78 5.52 14.38 1.78
N PRO A 79 5.62 14.43 3.12
CA PRO A 79 4.51 14.01 3.96
C PRO A 79 3.25 14.85 3.76
N ALA A 80 3.38 16.15 3.49
CA ALA A 80 2.23 17.01 3.17
C ALA A 80 1.51 16.55 1.90
N GLY A 81 2.25 16.24 0.83
CA GLY A 81 1.71 15.72 -0.42
C GLY A 81 1.06 14.34 -0.27
N ILE A 82 1.67 13.43 0.50
CA ILE A 82 1.08 12.12 0.84
C ILE A 82 -0.26 12.31 1.55
N ASN A 83 -0.32 13.20 2.53
CA ASN A 83 -1.54 13.47 3.30
C ASN A 83 -2.64 14.08 2.41
N LEU A 84 -2.28 15.01 1.54
CA LEU A 84 -3.22 15.63 0.59
C LEU A 84 -3.85 14.59 -0.34
N LEU A 85 -3.03 13.77 -0.99
CA LEU A 85 -3.50 12.74 -1.91
C LEU A 85 -4.30 11.66 -1.17
N GLY A 86 -3.84 11.26 0.01
CA GLY A 86 -4.57 10.32 0.86
C GLY A 86 -5.94 10.83 1.26
N ALA A 87 -6.05 12.10 1.67
CA ALA A 87 -7.33 12.73 1.99
C ALA A 87 -8.26 12.78 0.76
N GLY A 88 -7.71 13.07 -0.43
CA GLY A 88 -8.44 13.02 -1.70
C GLY A 88 -9.00 11.63 -2.00
N MET A 89 -8.20 10.57 -1.79
CA MET A 89 -8.66 9.18 -1.94
C MET A 89 -9.84 8.89 -1.01
N HIS A 90 -9.71 9.19 0.29
CA HIS A 90 -10.78 8.93 1.26
C HIS A 90 -12.04 9.75 1.00
N ALA A 91 -11.91 11.01 0.59
CA ALA A 91 -13.04 11.84 0.18
C ALA A 91 -13.79 11.23 -1.00
N ARG A 92 -13.05 10.71 -1.99
CA ARG A 92 -13.65 10.08 -3.16
C ARG A 92 -14.34 8.75 -2.82
N PHE A 93 -13.73 7.91 -1.98
CA PHE A 93 -14.39 6.70 -1.48
C PHE A 93 -15.70 7.02 -0.77
N ALA A 94 -15.72 8.04 0.08
CA ALA A 94 -16.94 8.47 0.76
C ALA A 94 -18.01 8.97 -0.23
N ALA A 95 -17.63 9.78 -1.22
CA ALA A 95 -18.53 10.29 -2.25
C ALA A 95 -19.14 9.18 -3.12
N GLU A 96 -18.34 8.12 -3.40
CA GLU A 96 -18.81 6.95 -4.16
C GLU A 96 -19.51 5.89 -3.28
N GLY A 97 -19.67 6.14 -1.97
CA GLY A 97 -20.30 5.20 -1.04
C GLY A 97 -19.48 3.93 -0.77
N LYS A 98 -18.20 3.93 -1.09
CA LYS A 98 -17.28 2.81 -0.95
C LYS A 98 -16.70 2.74 0.47
N ARG A 99 -17.00 1.67 1.18
CA ARG A 99 -16.71 1.45 2.60
C ARG A 99 -15.48 0.59 2.82
N GLY A 100 -14.93 0.59 4.05
CA GLY A 100 -13.90 -0.36 4.49
C GLY A 100 -12.50 0.01 4.10
N VAL A 101 -12.23 1.29 3.79
CA VAL A 101 -10.87 1.79 3.52
C VAL A 101 -10.27 2.36 4.80
N THR A 102 -9.15 1.80 5.23
CA THR A 102 -8.43 2.22 6.44
C THR A 102 -7.17 3.01 6.11
N MET A 103 -6.65 3.75 7.08
CA MET A 103 -5.46 4.57 6.98
C MET A 103 -4.63 4.49 8.27
N ARG A 104 -3.48 5.15 8.31
CA ARG A 104 -2.62 5.32 9.50
C ARG A 104 -2.43 4.03 10.30
N ASP A 105 -2.77 4.06 11.59
CA ASP A 105 -2.62 2.93 12.52
C ASP A 105 -3.61 1.78 12.27
N GLY A 106 -4.54 1.95 11.35
CA GLY A 106 -5.35 0.85 10.84
C GLY A 106 -4.55 -0.23 10.13
N SER A 107 -3.27 0.02 9.84
CA SER A 107 -2.32 -0.96 9.32
C SER A 107 -0.89 -0.66 9.78
N SER A 108 0.04 -1.57 9.49
CA SER A 108 1.46 -1.46 9.87
C SER A 108 2.33 -0.65 8.90
N TYR A 109 1.77 -0.16 7.81
CA TYR A 109 2.55 0.55 6.77
C TYR A 109 3.07 1.90 7.27
N SER A 110 4.37 2.13 7.08
CA SER A 110 5.04 3.35 7.51
C SER A 110 5.88 3.96 6.39
N THR A 111 6.39 5.16 6.63
CA THR A 111 7.30 5.88 5.71
C THR A 111 8.76 5.79 6.15
N TRP A 112 9.06 5.11 7.25
CA TRP A 112 10.37 5.16 7.89
C TRP A 112 11.49 4.49 7.09
N TRP A 113 11.23 3.29 6.57
CA TRP A 113 12.27 2.50 5.94
C TRP A 113 12.54 2.93 4.49
N ASN A 114 13.79 2.85 4.04
CA ASN A 114 14.27 3.40 2.77
C ASN A 114 14.42 2.39 1.62
N GLY A 115 14.11 1.12 1.82
CA GLY A 115 14.45 0.06 0.85
C GLY A 115 13.34 -0.36 -0.10
N GLY A 116 12.11 0.12 0.09
CA GLY A 116 10.98 -0.21 -0.77
C GLY A 116 10.79 0.77 -1.93
N LEU A 117 10.10 0.34 -2.98
CA LEU A 117 9.82 1.15 -4.17
C LEU A 117 9.27 2.54 -3.82
N ARG A 118 8.19 2.61 -3.05
CA ARG A 118 7.58 3.91 -2.70
C ARG A 118 8.39 4.72 -1.71
N THR A 119 9.10 4.06 -0.78
CA THR A 119 9.82 4.77 0.28
C THR A 119 11.17 5.32 -0.22
N THR A 120 11.81 4.67 -1.17
CA THR A 120 12.99 5.22 -1.85
C THR A 120 12.65 6.49 -2.62
N ALA A 121 11.46 6.59 -3.20
CA ALA A 121 10.98 7.77 -3.91
C ALA A 121 11.02 9.04 -3.03
N TYR A 122 10.75 8.93 -1.72
CA TYR A 122 10.80 10.08 -0.79
C TYR A 122 12.17 10.74 -0.72
N PHE A 123 13.24 9.94 -0.81
CA PHE A 123 14.63 10.44 -0.79
C PHE A 123 15.05 11.08 -2.12
N HIS A 124 14.19 11.01 -3.14
CA HIS A 124 14.35 11.66 -4.43
C HIS A 124 13.32 12.78 -4.66
N ASN A 125 12.71 13.28 -3.57
CA ASN A 125 11.68 14.31 -3.60
C ASN A 125 10.45 13.95 -4.46
N GLN A 126 10.09 12.67 -4.48
CA GLN A 126 8.91 12.15 -5.15
C GLN A 126 7.89 11.65 -4.13
N ILE A 127 6.61 11.85 -4.39
CA ILE A 127 5.53 11.34 -3.54
C ILE A 127 5.32 9.85 -3.83
N GLY A 128 5.66 9.00 -2.88
CA GLY A 128 5.43 7.56 -2.96
C GLY A 128 4.09 7.17 -2.34
N LEU A 129 3.21 6.57 -3.09
CA LEU A 129 1.91 6.09 -2.63
C LEU A 129 1.87 4.57 -2.60
N LEU A 130 1.13 4.03 -1.65
CA LEU A 130 0.80 2.61 -1.54
C LEU A 130 -0.67 2.49 -1.21
N THR A 131 -1.37 1.62 -1.93
CA THR A 131 -2.64 1.06 -1.50
C THR A 131 -2.53 -0.46 -1.43
N GLU A 132 -3.24 -1.06 -0.44
CA GLU A 132 -3.26 -2.50 -0.21
C GLU A 132 -4.70 -2.97 -0.20
N THR A 133 -5.11 -3.72 -1.20
CA THR A 133 -6.48 -4.22 -1.31
C THR A 133 -6.54 -5.72 -1.09
N ILE A 134 -7.75 -6.27 -0.95
CA ILE A 134 -7.95 -7.72 -0.92
C ILE A 134 -7.56 -8.29 -2.29
N GLY A 135 -6.59 -9.20 -2.27
CA GLY A 135 -6.10 -9.88 -3.47
C GLY A 135 -6.60 -11.32 -3.59
N SER A 136 -5.71 -12.22 -4.03
CA SER A 136 -5.99 -13.66 -4.14
C SER A 136 -5.81 -14.38 -2.79
N PRO A 137 -6.58 -15.45 -2.49
CA PRO A 137 -7.66 -15.98 -3.32
C PRO A 137 -8.96 -15.17 -3.22
N THR A 138 -9.67 -15.03 -4.33
CA THR A 138 -11.01 -14.46 -4.37
C THR A 138 -11.97 -15.43 -5.10
N PRO A 139 -13.27 -15.46 -4.75
CA PRO A 139 -13.90 -14.66 -3.70
C PRO A 139 -13.46 -15.05 -2.30
N SER A 140 -13.37 -14.07 -1.39
CA SER A 140 -13.04 -14.25 0.02
C SER A 140 -14.08 -13.57 0.90
N ASP A 141 -14.17 -13.98 2.16
CA ASP A 141 -15.10 -13.37 3.10
C ASP A 141 -14.39 -12.29 3.91
N ILE A 142 -15.00 -11.10 4.00
CA ILE A 142 -14.62 -10.08 4.98
C ILE A 142 -15.09 -10.59 6.34
N PRO A 143 -14.17 -10.88 7.28
CA PRO A 143 -14.55 -11.44 8.57
C PRO A 143 -15.26 -10.42 9.46
N PHE A 144 -16.06 -10.90 10.40
CA PHE A 144 -16.57 -10.08 11.49
C PHE A 144 -15.45 -9.86 12.51
N ILE A 145 -15.01 -8.62 12.61
CA ILE A 145 -14.02 -8.16 13.60
C ILE A 145 -14.62 -6.91 14.24
N PRO A 146 -15.16 -6.98 15.47
CA PRO A 146 -15.95 -5.90 16.08
C PRO A 146 -15.27 -4.52 15.99
N GLU A 147 -13.97 -4.47 16.25
CA GLU A 147 -13.16 -3.24 16.24
C GLU A 147 -13.01 -2.64 14.83
N ARG A 148 -13.29 -3.44 13.77
CA ARG A 148 -13.20 -3.02 12.37
C ARG A 148 -14.57 -2.72 11.75
N GLN A 149 -15.66 -2.95 12.47
CA GLN A 149 -17.01 -2.60 12.03
C GLN A 149 -17.57 -1.36 12.73
N LEU A 150 -16.78 -0.72 13.59
CA LEU A 150 -17.11 0.56 14.22
C LEU A 150 -16.28 1.68 13.61
N PRO A 151 -16.86 2.87 13.41
CA PRO A 151 -16.10 4.03 12.94
C PRO A 151 -15.01 4.43 13.93
N THR A 152 -13.81 4.68 13.39
CA THR A 152 -12.66 5.24 14.12
C THR A 152 -12.00 6.32 13.28
N GLY A 153 -11.05 7.06 13.85
CA GLY A 153 -10.25 8.05 13.10
C GLY A 153 -9.49 7.46 11.92
N ASP A 154 -9.12 6.17 12.00
CA ASP A 154 -8.38 5.46 10.96
C ASP A 154 -9.25 4.60 10.05
N LEU A 155 -10.52 4.44 10.40
CA LEU A 155 -11.54 3.74 9.62
C LEU A 155 -12.87 4.49 9.75
N PRO A 156 -13.02 5.66 9.13
CA PRO A 156 -14.21 6.50 9.34
C PRO A 156 -15.49 5.90 8.73
N PHE A 157 -15.35 5.00 7.76
CA PHE A 157 -16.47 4.42 7.01
C PHE A 157 -16.32 2.89 6.91
N PRO A 158 -16.55 2.15 8.02
CA PRO A 158 -16.36 0.70 8.06
C PRO A 158 -17.32 -0.05 7.15
N ILE A 159 -16.92 -1.27 6.75
CA ILE A 159 -17.72 -2.18 5.92
C ILE A 159 -18.25 -3.34 6.77
N ALA A 160 -19.48 -3.75 6.52
CA ALA A 160 -20.03 -4.96 7.14
C ALA A 160 -19.39 -6.23 6.57
N PRO A 161 -19.34 -7.33 7.35
CA PRO A 161 -18.93 -8.64 6.85
C PRO A 161 -19.73 -9.03 5.60
N GLN A 162 -19.02 -9.44 4.55
CA GLN A 162 -19.65 -9.82 3.29
C GLN A 162 -18.69 -10.62 2.42
N ARG A 163 -19.24 -11.27 1.39
CA ARG A 163 -18.46 -11.90 0.34
C ARG A 163 -17.82 -10.84 -0.54
N TRP A 164 -16.50 -10.96 -0.76
CA TRP A 164 -15.72 -10.03 -1.55
C TRP A 164 -15.18 -10.69 -2.81
N HIS A 165 -15.41 -10.06 -3.96
CA HIS A 165 -14.94 -10.52 -5.26
C HIS A 165 -13.81 -9.63 -5.80
N PHE A 166 -12.91 -10.20 -6.57
CA PHE A 166 -11.77 -9.49 -7.13
C PHE A 166 -12.14 -8.26 -7.94
N ARG A 167 -13.28 -8.29 -8.63
CA ARG A 167 -13.81 -7.12 -9.34
C ARG A 167 -13.97 -5.90 -8.43
N GLN A 168 -14.42 -6.10 -7.20
CA GLN A 168 -14.57 -5.00 -6.24
C GLN A 168 -13.21 -4.37 -5.87
N SER A 169 -12.16 -5.19 -5.72
CA SER A 169 -10.78 -4.69 -5.52
C SER A 169 -10.31 -3.82 -6.68
N ILE A 170 -10.61 -4.22 -7.92
CA ILE A 170 -10.28 -3.43 -9.11
C ILE A 170 -11.05 -2.10 -9.12
N GLU A 171 -12.35 -2.13 -8.83
CA GLU A 171 -13.20 -0.92 -8.77
C GLU A 171 -12.72 0.07 -7.68
N TYR A 172 -12.24 -0.43 -6.54
CA TYR A 172 -11.63 0.40 -5.50
C TYR A 172 -10.28 0.99 -5.95
N SER A 173 -9.45 0.19 -6.63
CA SER A 173 -8.18 0.68 -7.18
C SER A 173 -8.40 1.76 -8.25
N ILE A 174 -9.43 1.63 -9.08
CA ILE A 174 -9.80 2.68 -10.05
C ILE A 174 -10.20 3.97 -9.33
N THR A 175 -10.98 3.88 -8.24
CA THR A 175 -11.34 5.05 -7.42
C THR A 175 -10.10 5.78 -6.89
N CYS A 176 -9.11 5.04 -6.39
CA CYS A 176 -7.84 5.62 -5.97
C CYS A 176 -7.10 6.31 -7.11
N ASN A 177 -7.01 5.68 -8.28
CA ASN A 177 -6.35 6.27 -9.45
C ASN A 177 -7.00 7.59 -9.86
N LEU A 178 -8.32 7.61 -9.93
CA LEU A 178 -9.09 8.81 -10.26
C LEU A 178 -9.01 9.91 -9.17
N ALA A 179 -8.62 9.57 -7.96
CA ALA A 179 -8.42 10.55 -6.89
C ALA A 179 -7.01 11.19 -6.92
N VAL A 180 -6.06 10.54 -7.60
CA VAL A 180 -4.69 11.06 -7.78
C VAL A 180 -4.60 11.97 -9.00
N LEU A 181 -5.45 11.77 -10.00
CA LEU A 181 -5.54 12.58 -11.23
C LEU A 181 -6.29 13.90 -10.99
#